data_d012d916c508bcf6f4e3df352844b2fc
#
_entry.id   d012d916c508bcf6f4e3df352844b2fc
#
_cell.length_a   1.000
_cell.length_b   1.000
_cell.length_c   1.000
_cell.angle_alpha   90.00
_cell.angle_beta   90.00
_cell.angle_gamma   90.00
#
_symmetry.space_group_name_H-M   'P 1'
#
loop_
_entity.id
_entity.type
_entity.pdbx_description
1 polymer ?
#
loop_
_entity_poly.entity_id
_entity_poly.type
_entity_poly.pdbx_seq_one_letter_code
_entity_poly.pdbx_strand_id
1 'polypeptide(L)'
;MVMRRNAMRKNLTQSILKSFGRYLAIVMIIALGASMFVGLLMTKADMIATGQKHLDDLNMFDLRLVSMYGWDKDHVDKIAAMDAVEDAEGIAYVDMLANFGSGEEASAYRFYAMPERLNRFRLIGGRMPERADECLIDGYHMDDSVIGKTAVFEERRCILS
;
A
#
# COMPACT_ATOMS: atom_id res chain seq x y z
N MET A 1 -39.83 53.76 -17.91
CA MET A 1 -39.56 52.30 -18.06
C MET A 1 -38.69 51.72 -16.95
N VAL A 2 -37.97 52.51 -16.20
CA VAL A 2 -37.02 52.11 -15.11
C VAL A 2 -37.75 51.68 -13.82
N MET A 3 -38.88 52.32 -13.47
CA MET A 3 -39.63 52.01 -12.23
C MET A 3 -40.19 50.56 -12.13
N ARG A 4 -40.60 49.99 -13.24
CA ARG A 4 -41.16 48.63 -13.29
C ARG A 4 -40.11 47.54 -13.00
N ARG A 5 -38.86 47.79 -13.36
CA ARG A 5 -37.73 46.87 -13.17
C ARG A 5 -37.31 46.75 -11.70
N ASN A 6 -37.36 47.83 -10.95
CA ASN A 6 -37.04 47.87 -9.53
C ASN A 6 -38.09 47.20 -8.66
N ALA A 7 -39.38 47.36 -9.00
CA ALA A 7 -40.48 46.67 -8.32
C ALA A 7 -40.43 45.15 -8.52
N MET A 8 -40.09 44.71 -9.74
CA MET A 8 -39.97 43.31 -10.06
C MET A 8 -38.78 42.66 -9.33
N ARG A 9 -37.64 43.34 -9.24
CA ARG A 9 -36.47 42.85 -8.46
C ARG A 9 -36.78 42.76 -6.96
N LYS A 10 -37.48 43.73 -6.40
CA LYS A 10 -37.88 43.74 -4.98
C LYS A 10 -38.84 42.58 -4.64
N ASN A 11 -39.81 42.33 -5.52
CA ASN A 11 -40.72 41.19 -5.35
C ASN A 11 -40.02 39.86 -5.49
N LEU A 12 -39.04 39.73 -6.41
CA LEU A 12 -38.25 38.50 -6.59
C LEU A 12 -37.39 38.19 -5.35
N THR A 13 -36.69 39.21 -4.82
CA THR A 13 -35.88 39.08 -3.61
C THR A 13 -36.71 38.75 -2.38
N GLN A 14 -37.89 39.35 -2.22
CA GLN A 14 -38.79 39.01 -1.12
C GLN A 14 -39.36 37.59 -1.25
N SER A 15 -39.66 37.14 -2.46
CA SER A 15 -40.14 35.76 -2.70
C SER A 15 -39.06 34.72 -2.40
N ILE A 16 -37.79 35.01 -2.77
CA ILE A 16 -36.64 34.15 -2.47
C ILE A 16 -36.38 34.08 -0.95
N LEU A 17 -36.43 35.22 -0.25
CA LEU A 17 -36.25 35.28 1.19
C LEU A 17 -37.34 34.55 1.97
N LYS A 18 -38.59 34.58 1.52
CA LYS A 18 -39.71 33.85 2.12
C LYS A 18 -39.62 32.34 1.93
N SER A 19 -38.95 31.90 0.86
CA SER A 19 -38.77 30.47 0.54
C SER A 19 -37.32 30.02 0.64
N PHE A 20 -36.49 30.74 1.39
CA PHE A 20 -35.05 30.52 1.50
C PHE A 20 -34.68 29.07 1.84
N GLY A 21 -35.43 28.46 2.78
CA GLY A 21 -35.19 27.08 3.17
C GLY A 21 -35.37 26.07 2.00
N ARG A 22 -36.36 26.32 1.12
CA ARG A 22 -36.60 25.47 -0.06
C ARG A 22 -35.48 25.62 -1.09
N TYR A 23 -35.01 26.84 -1.36
CA TYR A 23 -33.91 27.07 -2.28
C TYR A 23 -32.61 26.51 -1.73
N LEU A 24 -32.35 26.71 -0.43
CA LEU A 24 -31.17 26.17 0.24
C LEU A 24 -31.13 24.64 0.17
N ALA A 25 -32.27 23.98 0.40
CA ALA A 25 -32.35 22.53 0.31
C ALA A 25 -32.00 22.01 -1.09
N ILE A 26 -32.51 22.65 -2.14
CA ILE A 26 -32.19 22.27 -3.53
C ILE A 26 -30.69 22.47 -3.82
N VAL A 27 -30.13 23.61 -3.42
CA VAL A 27 -28.69 23.88 -3.60
C VAL A 27 -27.83 22.86 -2.86
N MET A 28 -28.20 22.53 -1.62
CA MET A 28 -27.48 21.51 -0.83
C MET A 28 -27.52 20.13 -1.48
N ILE A 29 -28.66 19.69 -2.02
CA ILE A 29 -28.78 18.40 -2.70
C ILE A 29 -27.89 18.38 -3.96
N ILE A 30 -27.91 19.45 -4.76
CA ILE A 30 -27.07 19.55 -5.96
C ILE A 30 -25.59 19.57 -5.57
N ALA A 31 -25.22 20.34 -4.54
CA ALA A 31 -23.85 20.43 -4.05
C ALA A 31 -23.33 19.08 -3.53
N LEU A 32 -24.17 18.35 -2.78
CA LEU A 32 -23.81 16.99 -2.29
C LEU A 32 -23.60 16.03 -3.46
N GLY A 33 -24.50 16.02 -4.44
CA GLY A 33 -24.35 15.16 -5.62
C GLY A 33 -23.11 15.48 -6.43
N ALA A 34 -22.84 16.75 -6.68
CA ALA A 34 -21.66 17.18 -7.42
C ALA A 34 -20.35 16.88 -6.64
N SER A 35 -20.32 17.15 -5.33
CA SER A 35 -19.13 16.87 -4.50
C SER A 35 -18.81 15.38 -4.41
N MET A 36 -19.84 14.52 -4.27
CA MET A 36 -19.66 13.09 -4.27
C MET A 36 -19.08 12.59 -5.60
N PHE A 37 -19.59 13.07 -6.72
CA PHE A 37 -19.10 12.68 -8.04
C PHE A 37 -17.65 13.11 -8.27
N VAL A 38 -17.33 14.36 -7.95
CA VAL A 38 -15.95 14.86 -8.06
C VAL A 38 -15.00 14.12 -7.12
N GLY A 39 -15.45 13.83 -5.88
CA GLY A 39 -14.67 13.06 -4.92
C GLY A 39 -14.30 11.67 -5.44
N LEU A 40 -15.26 10.95 -6.04
CA LEU A 40 -15.01 9.63 -6.63
C LEU A 40 -14.01 9.68 -7.79
N LEU A 41 -14.09 10.70 -8.64
CA LEU A 41 -13.15 10.88 -9.76
C LEU A 41 -11.73 11.17 -9.26
N MET A 42 -11.57 12.01 -8.24
CA MET A 42 -10.27 12.34 -7.66
C MET A 42 -9.62 11.15 -6.94
N THR A 43 -10.42 10.36 -6.21
CA THR A 43 -9.92 9.19 -5.48
C THR A 43 -9.17 8.21 -6.39
N LYS A 44 -9.65 7.98 -7.61
CA LYS A 44 -8.98 7.09 -8.56
C LYS A 44 -7.57 7.60 -8.93
N ALA A 45 -7.44 8.88 -9.21
CA ALA A 45 -6.15 9.47 -9.60
C ALA A 45 -5.14 9.40 -8.43
N ASP A 46 -5.59 9.73 -7.22
CA ASP A 46 -4.76 9.71 -6.02
C ASP A 46 -4.32 8.28 -5.64
N MET A 47 -5.22 7.30 -5.77
CA MET A 47 -4.87 5.90 -5.52
C MET A 47 -3.80 5.39 -6.48
N ILE A 48 -3.93 5.68 -7.78
CA ILE A 48 -2.94 5.29 -8.79
C ILE A 48 -1.60 5.98 -8.51
N ALA A 49 -1.61 7.29 -8.27
CA ALA A 49 -0.39 8.04 -7.99
C ALA A 49 0.32 7.57 -6.71
N THR A 50 -0.45 7.31 -5.65
CA THR A 50 0.09 6.81 -4.38
C THR A 50 0.63 5.39 -4.53
N GLY A 51 -0.08 4.51 -5.25
CA GLY A 51 0.37 3.16 -5.55
C GLY A 51 1.67 3.16 -6.36
N GLN A 52 1.72 3.95 -7.44
CA GLN A 52 2.90 4.07 -8.27
C GLN A 52 4.11 4.58 -7.50
N LYS A 53 3.92 5.66 -6.72
CA LYS A 53 4.97 6.16 -5.85
C LYS A 53 5.48 5.12 -4.85
N HIS A 54 4.59 4.31 -4.30
CA HIS A 54 4.99 3.24 -3.38
C HIS A 54 5.83 2.16 -4.06
N LEU A 55 5.48 1.77 -5.28
CA LEU A 55 6.25 0.83 -6.09
C LEU A 55 7.63 1.38 -6.43
N ASP A 56 7.70 2.65 -6.84
CA ASP A 56 8.95 3.34 -7.18
C ASP A 56 9.86 3.53 -5.94
N ASP A 57 9.29 3.98 -4.82
CA ASP A 57 10.04 4.22 -3.57
C ASP A 57 10.70 2.94 -3.02
N LEU A 58 10.05 1.79 -3.23
CA LEU A 58 10.54 0.48 -2.79
C LEU A 58 11.29 -0.28 -3.89
N ASN A 59 11.41 0.30 -5.08
CA ASN A 59 12.03 -0.34 -6.25
C ASN A 59 11.48 -1.75 -6.47
N MET A 60 10.15 -1.85 -6.53
CA MET A 60 9.48 -3.16 -6.65
C MET A 60 9.65 -3.72 -8.05
N PHE A 61 9.83 -5.04 -8.12
CA PHE A 61 10.01 -5.74 -9.38
C PHE A 61 8.75 -5.71 -10.26
N ASP A 62 8.91 -5.54 -11.56
CA ASP A 62 7.85 -5.69 -12.55
C ASP A 62 7.61 -7.16 -12.92
N LEU A 63 8.68 -7.97 -12.92
CA LEU A 63 8.63 -9.37 -13.30
C LEU A 63 9.39 -10.26 -12.31
N ARG A 64 8.75 -11.35 -11.90
CA ARG A 64 9.36 -12.37 -11.06
C ARG A 64 9.51 -13.68 -11.85
N LEU A 65 10.73 -14.16 -11.97
CA LEU A 65 11.05 -15.44 -12.57
C LEU A 65 11.31 -16.47 -11.47
N VAL A 66 10.64 -17.61 -11.52
CA VAL A 66 10.80 -18.70 -10.55
C VAL A 66 11.28 -19.95 -11.29
N SER A 67 12.33 -20.57 -10.80
CA SER A 67 12.86 -21.84 -11.33
C SER A 67 12.83 -22.91 -10.24
N MET A 68 12.42 -24.11 -10.59
CA MET A 68 12.48 -25.27 -9.69
C MET A 68 13.90 -25.75 -9.43
N TYR A 69 14.83 -25.44 -10.33
CA TYR A 69 16.25 -25.80 -10.23
C TYR A 69 17.12 -24.70 -9.63
N GLY A 70 16.49 -23.57 -9.27
CA GLY A 70 17.21 -22.37 -8.86
C GLY A 70 17.77 -21.58 -10.03
N TRP A 71 18.33 -20.41 -9.73
CA TRP A 71 19.04 -19.55 -10.65
C TRP A 71 20.48 -19.40 -10.18
N ASP A 72 21.40 -19.67 -11.06
CA ASP A 72 22.83 -19.47 -10.87
C ASP A 72 23.16 -17.98 -11.07
N LYS A 73 24.21 -17.49 -10.45
CA LYS A 73 24.63 -16.10 -10.59
C LYS A 73 24.87 -15.71 -12.05
N ASP A 74 25.50 -16.60 -12.83
CA ASP A 74 25.74 -16.40 -14.24
C ASP A 74 24.45 -16.20 -15.06
N HIS A 75 23.35 -16.84 -14.65
CA HIS A 75 22.04 -16.68 -15.30
C HIS A 75 21.40 -15.34 -14.93
N VAL A 76 21.51 -14.92 -13.67
CA VAL A 76 21.02 -13.61 -13.22
C VAL A 76 21.77 -12.48 -13.93
N ASP A 77 23.10 -12.58 -14.05
CA ASP A 77 23.95 -11.61 -14.73
C ASP A 77 23.61 -11.53 -16.24
N LYS A 78 23.29 -12.66 -16.88
CA LYS A 78 22.82 -12.67 -18.28
C LYS A 78 21.47 -12.00 -18.45
N ILE A 79 20.54 -12.19 -17.50
CA ILE A 79 19.24 -11.52 -17.53
C ILE A 79 19.42 -10.02 -17.33
N ALA A 80 20.27 -9.62 -16.38
CA ALA A 80 20.59 -8.21 -16.14
C ALA A 80 21.24 -7.50 -17.33
N ALA A 81 21.94 -8.26 -18.18
CA ALA A 81 22.61 -7.72 -19.38
C ALA A 81 21.67 -7.58 -20.58
N MET A 82 20.40 -7.91 -20.50
CA MET A 82 19.43 -7.75 -21.59
C MET A 82 19.00 -6.28 -21.74
N ASP A 83 18.92 -5.76 -22.95
CA ASP A 83 18.56 -4.35 -23.24
C ASP A 83 17.21 -3.90 -22.65
N ALA A 84 16.29 -4.84 -22.42
CA ALA A 84 14.97 -4.56 -21.88
C ALA A 84 14.90 -4.67 -20.35
N VAL A 85 15.98 -5.00 -19.67
CA VAL A 85 16.07 -5.20 -18.22
C VAL A 85 16.89 -4.08 -17.62
N GLU A 86 16.31 -3.31 -16.72
CA GLU A 86 17.01 -2.22 -16.02
C GLU A 86 17.90 -2.79 -14.90
N ASP A 87 17.39 -3.75 -14.12
CA ASP A 87 18.12 -4.45 -13.07
C ASP A 87 17.54 -5.86 -12.86
N ALA A 88 18.35 -6.77 -12.37
CA ALA A 88 17.93 -8.11 -11.97
C ALA A 88 18.64 -8.54 -10.69
N GLU A 89 17.89 -9.09 -9.75
CA GLU A 89 18.39 -9.57 -8.47
C GLU A 89 17.88 -10.98 -8.18
N GLY A 90 18.81 -11.88 -7.85
CA GLY A 90 18.49 -13.25 -7.44
C GLY A 90 18.23 -13.31 -5.93
N ILE A 91 17.03 -13.74 -5.53
CA ILE A 91 16.65 -13.88 -4.13
C ILE A 91 16.33 -15.34 -3.84
N ALA A 92 17.03 -15.93 -2.86
CA ALA A 92 16.70 -17.25 -2.36
C ALA A 92 15.48 -17.21 -1.44
N TYR A 93 14.66 -18.25 -1.48
CA TYR A 93 13.58 -18.42 -0.51
C TYR A 93 13.48 -19.89 -0.08
N VAL A 94 12.91 -20.10 1.10
CA VAL A 94 12.64 -21.43 1.66
C VAL A 94 11.30 -21.42 2.38
N ASP A 95 10.53 -22.48 2.22
CA ASP A 95 9.29 -22.68 2.95
C ASP A 95 9.59 -23.55 4.19
N MET A 96 9.25 -23.06 5.37
CA MET A 96 9.45 -23.77 6.65
C MET A 96 8.22 -23.63 7.53
N LEU A 97 8.02 -24.62 8.39
CA LEU A 97 7.04 -24.54 9.46
C LEU A 97 7.59 -23.72 10.62
N ALA A 98 6.81 -22.77 11.07
CA ALA A 98 7.18 -21.90 12.19
C ALA A 98 6.10 -21.89 13.26
N ASN A 99 6.54 -21.77 14.52
CA ASN A 99 5.69 -21.55 15.68
C ASN A 99 6.22 -20.33 16.44
N PHE A 100 5.36 -19.32 16.60
CA PHE A 100 5.69 -18.06 17.26
C PHE A 100 5.37 -18.07 18.79
N GLY A 101 5.26 -19.23 19.40
CA GLY A 101 5.24 -19.39 20.85
C GLY A 101 3.90 -19.15 21.55
N SER A 102 2.81 -18.99 20.82
CA SER A 102 1.47 -18.78 21.39
C SER A 102 0.64 -20.04 21.62
N GLY A 103 1.25 -21.23 21.52
CA GLY A 103 0.52 -22.50 21.63
C GLY A 103 -0.31 -22.86 20.39
N GLU A 104 -0.18 -22.08 19.34
CA GLU A 104 -0.81 -22.34 18.04
C GLU A 104 -0.09 -23.46 17.28
N GLU A 105 -0.83 -24.11 16.39
CA GLU A 105 -0.25 -25.10 15.49
C GLU A 105 0.79 -24.45 14.59
N ALA A 106 1.88 -25.17 14.28
CA ALA A 106 2.91 -24.69 13.37
C ALA A 106 2.30 -24.36 12.00
N SER A 107 2.53 -23.16 11.50
CA SER A 107 2.06 -22.72 10.19
C SER A 107 3.21 -22.62 9.20
N ALA A 108 2.92 -22.82 7.92
CA ALA A 108 3.91 -22.71 6.85
C ALA A 108 4.18 -21.22 6.51
N TYR A 109 5.43 -20.83 6.63
CA TYR A 109 5.92 -19.49 6.27
C TYR A 109 6.99 -19.58 5.21
N ARG A 110 7.00 -18.58 4.35
CA ARG A 110 8.03 -18.43 3.33
C ARG A 110 9.05 -17.40 3.77
N PHE A 111 10.30 -17.84 3.87
CA PHE A 111 11.44 -17.01 4.24
C PHE A 111 12.19 -16.59 2.99
N TYR A 112 12.44 -15.32 2.84
CA TYR A 112 13.23 -14.74 1.76
C TYR A 112 14.57 -14.26 2.30
N ALA A 113 15.61 -14.44 1.51
CA ALA A 113 16.85 -13.70 1.74
C ALA A 113 16.58 -12.20 1.65
N MET A 114 17.35 -11.40 2.38
CA MET A 114 17.22 -9.94 2.37
C MET A 114 17.54 -9.38 0.99
N PRO A 115 16.63 -8.65 0.36
CA PRO A 115 16.91 -7.97 -0.89
C PRO A 115 17.84 -6.77 -0.65
N GLU A 116 18.75 -6.51 -1.58
CA GLU A 116 19.70 -5.40 -1.48
C GLU A 116 19.23 -4.19 -2.31
N ARG A 117 18.76 -4.43 -3.52
CA ARG A 117 18.45 -3.40 -4.52
C ARG A 117 17.00 -3.35 -4.92
N LEU A 118 16.45 -4.48 -5.31
CA LEU A 118 15.06 -4.61 -5.74
C LEU A 118 14.16 -5.02 -4.58
N ASN A 119 12.90 -4.67 -4.70
CA ASN A 119 11.85 -5.11 -3.77
C ASN A 119 12.18 -4.82 -2.30
N ARG A 120 12.65 -3.59 -2.06
CA ARG A 120 12.95 -3.13 -0.70
C ARG A 120 11.67 -3.06 0.13
N PHE A 121 11.79 -3.30 1.41
CA PHE A 121 10.68 -3.20 2.35
C PHE A 121 10.83 -1.97 3.25
N ARG A 122 9.70 -1.51 3.74
CA ARG A 122 9.65 -0.41 4.70
C ARG A 122 9.43 -0.97 6.10
N LEU A 123 10.35 -0.70 6.99
CA LEU A 123 10.22 -1.04 8.39
C LEU A 123 9.08 -0.22 9.01
N ILE A 124 8.12 -0.89 9.67
CA ILE A 124 6.99 -0.27 10.36
C ILE A 124 7.29 -0.16 11.86
N GLY A 125 7.93 -1.19 12.44
CA GLY A 125 8.32 -1.25 13.83
C GLY A 125 9.61 -2.04 14.00
N GLY A 126 10.27 -1.95 15.15
CA GLY A 126 11.51 -2.65 15.44
C GLY A 126 12.74 -2.05 14.76
N ARG A 127 13.70 -2.89 14.39
CA ARG A 127 14.95 -2.52 13.71
C ARG A 127 15.30 -3.49 12.60
N MET A 128 16.23 -3.12 11.75
CA MET A 128 16.76 -4.04 10.73
C MET A 128 17.61 -5.14 11.40
N PRO A 129 17.55 -6.40 10.90
CA PRO A 129 18.40 -7.48 11.38
C PRO A 129 19.88 -7.16 11.18
N GLU A 130 20.65 -7.35 12.22
CA GLU A 130 22.12 -7.20 12.22
C GLU A 130 22.82 -8.54 12.34
N ARG A 131 22.12 -9.57 12.80
CA ARG A 131 22.66 -10.88 13.09
C ARG A 131 21.96 -11.95 12.24
N ALA A 132 22.65 -13.03 12.00
CA ALA A 132 22.14 -14.15 11.20
C ALA A 132 20.98 -14.92 11.86
N ASP A 133 20.77 -14.71 13.16
CA ASP A 133 19.68 -15.29 13.93
C ASP A 133 18.50 -14.34 14.13
N GLU A 134 18.47 -13.23 13.40
CA GLU A 134 17.39 -12.25 13.41
C GLU A 134 16.64 -12.28 12.08
N CYS A 135 15.33 -12.05 12.13
CA CYS A 135 14.51 -11.97 10.93
C CYS A 135 13.43 -10.88 11.05
N LEU A 136 12.96 -10.40 9.93
CA LEU A 136 11.79 -9.53 9.81
C LEU A 136 10.55 -10.38 9.57
N ILE A 137 9.43 -9.92 10.08
CA ILE A 137 8.13 -10.54 9.84
C ILE A 137 7.18 -9.53 9.19
N ASP A 138 6.24 -10.03 8.41
CA ASP A 138 5.21 -9.19 7.79
C ASP A 138 4.25 -8.64 8.85
N GLY A 139 4.22 -7.32 8.99
CA GLY A 139 3.35 -6.60 9.91
C GLY A 139 1.86 -6.66 9.58
N TYR A 140 1.47 -7.25 8.46
CA TYR A 140 0.06 -7.46 8.13
C TYR A 140 -0.57 -8.62 8.93
N HIS A 141 0.22 -9.64 9.23
CA HIS A 141 -0.24 -10.85 9.92
C HIS A 141 0.10 -10.87 11.41
N MET A 142 1.03 -10.04 11.84
CA MET A 142 1.51 -10.02 13.22
C MET A 142 1.49 -8.61 13.78
N ASP A 143 1.22 -8.51 15.05
CA ASP A 143 1.20 -7.26 15.81
C ASP A 143 2.59 -6.98 16.41
N ASP A 144 2.84 -5.74 16.84
CA ASP A 144 4.10 -5.29 17.44
C ASP A 144 4.51 -6.08 18.70
N SER A 145 3.60 -6.86 19.28
CA SER A 145 3.87 -7.67 20.47
C SER A 145 4.84 -8.83 20.21
N VAL A 146 5.09 -9.17 18.94
CA VAL A 146 6.03 -10.24 18.55
C VAL A 146 7.48 -9.74 18.42
N ILE A 147 7.70 -8.43 18.34
CA ILE A 147 9.04 -7.85 18.24
C ILE A 147 9.88 -8.24 19.47
N GLY A 148 11.08 -8.74 19.23
CA GLY A 148 12.00 -9.21 20.27
C GLY A 148 11.70 -10.62 20.82
N LYS A 149 10.64 -11.28 20.32
CA LYS A 149 10.38 -12.69 20.68
C LYS A 149 11.20 -13.64 19.82
N THR A 150 11.36 -14.85 20.32
CA THR A 150 12.05 -15.91 19.59
C THR A 150 11.03 -16.81 18.92
N ALA A 151 11.16 -16.96 17.62
CA ALA A 151 10.42 -17.97 16.86
C ALA A 151 11.26 -19.25 16.69
N VAL A 152 10.61 -20.39 16.67
CA VAL A 152 11.24 -21.68 16.46
C VAL A 152 10.82 -22.22 15.09
N PHE A 153 11.81 -22.47 14.23
CA PHE A 153 11.61 -23.03 12.90
C PHE A 153 12.32 -24.39 12.83
N GLU A 154 11.61 -25.45 12.59
CA GLU A 154 12.19 -26.78 12.35
C GLU A 154 13.51 -27.02 13.12
N GLU A 155 13.48 -26.84 14.44
CA GLU A 155 14.62 -26.94 15.37
C GLU A 155 15.64 -25.78 15.36
N ARG A 156 15.47 -24.75 14.50
CA ARG A 156 16.26 -23.53 14.54
C ARG A 156 15.50 -22.40 15.24
N ARG A 157 16.23 -21.49 15.84
CA ARG A 157 15.65 -20.32 16.53
C ARG A 157 16.01 -19.05 15.78
N CYS A 158 15.06 -18.14 15.64
CA CYS A 158 15.25 -16.80 15.10
C CYS A 158 14.62 -15.77 16.04
N ILE A 159 15.27 -14.63 16.20
CA ILE A 159 14.77 -13.52 16.99
C ILE A 159 14.09 -12.53 16.03
N LEU A 160 12.82 -12.22 16.31
CA LEU A 160 12.06 -11.25 15.54
C LEU A 160 12.51 -9.82 15.90
N SER A 161 12.96 -9.07 14.93
CA SER A 161 13.53 -7.75 15.12
C SER A 161 12.74 -6.62 14.43
#